data_c6d98a8c1558085dae461203165c636c
#
_entry.id   c6d98a8c1558085dae461203165c636c
#
_cell.length_a   1.000
_cell.length_b   1.000
_cell.length_c   1.000
_cell.angle_alpha   90.00
_cell.angle_beta   90.00
_cell.angle_gamma   90.00
#
_symmetry.space_group_name_H-M   'P 1'
#
loop_
_entity.id
_entity.type
_entity.pdbx_description
1 polymer ?
#
loop_
_entity_poly.entity_id
_entity_poly.type
_entity_poly.pdbx_seq_one_letter_code
_entity_poly.pdbx_strand_id
1 'polypeptide(L)' 'MKIEEAILYVLAERNGGLRTEQIADIINRRKFHVRKDGQPVTSAQVYAVVMHHPDTLVKAEGRIMLMI' A
#
# COMPACT_ATOMS: atom_id res chain seq x y z
N MET A 1 6.09 6.53 8.85
CA MET A 1 5.14 5.43 9.13
C MET A 1 5.74 4.09 8.71
N LYS A 2 5.33 3.04 9.35
CA LYS A 2 5.63 1.70 8.84
C LYS A 2 4.90 1.50 7.52
N ILE A 3 5.42 0.61 6.68
CA ILE A 3 4.84 0.42 5.34
C ILE A 3 3.37 0.01 5.39
N GLU A 4 2.99 -0.85 6.34
CA GLU A 4 1.60 -1.26 6.52
C GLU A 4 0.71 -0.05 6.82
N GLU A 5 1.15 0.79 7.74
CA GLU A 5 0.41 2.01 8.09
C GLU A 5 0.28 2.95 6.90
N ALA A 6 1.35 3.07 6.12
CA ALA A 6 1.33 3.92 4.93
C ALA A 6 0.31 3.43 3.91
N ILE A 7 0.24 2.13 3.69
CA ILE A 7 -0.73 1.54 2.78
C ILE A 7 -2.16 1.81 3.26
N LEU A 8 -2.40 1.58 4.56
CA LEU A 8 -3.73 1.82 5.13
C LEU A 8 -4.12 3.29 5.00
N TYR A 9 -3.18 4.19 5.24
CA TYR A 9 -3.44 5.62 5.15
C TYR A 9 -3.81 6.04 3.72
N VAL A 10 -3.06 5.55 2.73
CA VAL A 10 -3.31 5.85 1.32
C VAL A 10 -4.71 5.36 0.93
N LEU A 11 -5.06 4.13 1.31
CA LEU A 11 -6.36 3.57 0.95
C LEU A 11 -7.51 4.24 1.68
N ALA A 12 -7.27 4.73 2.90
CA ALA A 12 -8.31 5.45 3.65
C ALA A 12 -8.69 6.76 2.97
N GLU A 13 -7.76 7.37 2.24
CA GLU A 13 -8.01 8.60 1.49
C GLU A 13 -8.68 8.37 0.15
N ARG A 14 -8.76 7.11 -0.31
CA ARG A 14 -9.25 6.79 -1.65
C ARG A 14 -10.35 5.75 -1.59
N ASN A 15 -11.51 6.10 -2.09
CA ASN A 15 -12.62 5.16 -2.21
C ASN A 15 -12.43 4.33 -3.49
N GLY A 16 -12.81 3.05 -3.44
CA GLY A 16 -12.77 2.19 -4.62
C GLY A 16 -11.46 1.44 -4.84
N GLY A 17 -10.48 1.65 -3.97
CA GLY A 17 -9.22 0.91 -4.03
C GLY A 17 -8.23 1.43 -5.04
N LEU A 18 -7.01 0.90 -4.99
CA LEU A 18 -5.91 1.28 -5.87
C LEU A 18 -5.08 0.04 -6.21
N ARG A 19 -4.38 0.09 -7.34
CA ARG A 19 -3.44 -0.95 -7.70
C ARG A 19 -2.15 -0.80 -6.90
N THR A 20 -1.38 -1.88 -6.79
CA THR A 20 -0.16 -1.86 -5.99
C THR A 20 0.85 -0.81 -6.46
N GLU A 21 1.01 -0.62 -7.77
CA GLU A 21 1.93 0.38 -8.28
C GLU A 21 1.46 1.80 -7.99
N GLN A 22 0.16 2.04 -7.94
CA GLN A 22 -0.37 3.36 -7.57
C GLN A 22 -0.12 3.64 -6.09
N ILE A 23 -0.31 2.64 -5.24
CA ILE A 23 -0.05 2.77 -3.81
C ILE A 23 1.42 3.07 -3.57
N ALA A 24 2.30 2.30 -4.21
CA ALA A 24 3.75 2.51 -4.06
C ALA A 24 4.15 3.92 -4.50
N ASP A 25 3.60 4.38 -5.63
CA ASP A 25 3.91 5.71 -6.16
C ASP A 25 3.49 6.81 -5.19
N ILE A 26 2.30 6.70 -4.62
CA ILE A 26 1.82 7.71 -3.66
C ILE A 26 2.67 7.71 -2.40
N ILE A 27 3.00 6.54 -1.88
CA ILE A 27 3.84 6.42 -0.69
C ILE A 27 5.20 7.09 -0.94
N ASN A 28 5.80 6.85 -2.10
CA ASN A 28 7.11 7.40 -2.43
C ASN A 28 7.04 8.91 -2.61
N ARG A 29 6.05 9.40 -3.33
CA ARG A 29 5.92 10.85 -3.58
C ARG A 29 5.64 11.64 -2.31
N ARG A 30 4.82 11.09 -1.41
CA ARG A 30 4.45 11.77 -0.17
C ARG A 30 5.36 11.38 0.99
N LYS A 31 6.32 10.48 0.75
CA LYS A 31 7.30 10.03 1.75
C LYS A 31 6.65 9.49 3.01
N PHE A 32 5.54 8.77 2.85
CA PHE A 32 4.86 8.14 3.97
C PHE A 32 5.67 7.03 4.60
N HIS A 33 6.54 6.41 3.79
CA HIS A 33 7.44 5.38 4.28
C HIS A 33 8.74 5.46 3.49
N VAL A 34 9.86 5.46 4.20
CA VAL A 34 11.20 5.47 3.60
C VAL A 34 11.91 4.18 4.03
N ARG A 35 12.39 3.42 3.05
CA ARG A 35 13.11 2.19 3.31
C ARG A 35 14.47 2.49 3.92
N LYS A 36 14.97 1.55 4.74
CA LYS A 36 16.29 1.71 5.38
C LYS A 36 17.41 1.78 4.37
N ASP A 37 17.26 1.12 3.21
CA ASP A 37 18.28 1.11 2.17
C ASP A 37 18.19 2.33 1.24
N GLY A 38 17.25 3.24 1.47
CA GLY A 38 17.07 4.43 0.66
C GLY A 38 16.41 4.21 -0.68
N GLN A 39 16.05 2.96 -1.01
CA GLN A 39 15.39 2.65 -2.26
C GLN A 39 13.89 2.95 -2.16
N PRO A 40 13.23 3.25 -3.29
CA PRO A 40 11.79 3.50 -3.25
C PRO A 40 11.00 2.22 -2.93
N VAL A 41 9.81 2.41 -2.37
CA VAL A 41 8.87 1.30 -2.17
C VAL A 41 8.43 0.79 -3.54
N THR A 42 8.41 -0.52 -3.71
CA THR A 42 8.02 -1.16 -4.97
C THR A 42 6.62 -1.73 -4.89
N SER A 43 6.00 -1.95 -6.05
CA SER A 43 4.69 -2.62 -6.11
C SER A 43 4.76 -4.03 -5.53
N ALA A 44 5.86 -4.74 -5.75
CA ALA A 44 6.05 -6.07 -5.20
C ALA A 44 6.07 -6.04 -3.66
N GLN A 45 6.69 -5.02 -3.08
CA GLN A 45 6.73 -4.86 -1.63
C GLN A 45 5.32 -4.58 -1.08
N VAL A 46 4.57 -3.73 -1.76
CA VAL A 46 3.17 -3.46 -1.38
C VAL A 46 2.35 -4.75 -1.43
N TYR A 47 2.49 -5.51 -2.52
CA TYR A 47 1.77 -6.76 -2.67
C TYR A 47 2.10 -7.75 -1.55
N ALA A 48 3.37 -7.87 -1.19
CA ALA A 48 3.78 -8.77 -0.11
C ALA A 48 3.13 -8.38 1.21
N VAL A 49 3.05 -7.08 1.51
CA VAL A 49 2.39 -6.60 2.73
C VAL A 49 0.91 -6.94 2.71
N VAL A 50 0.25 -6.73 1.57
CA VAL A 50 -1.17 -7.04 1.42
C VAL A 50 -1.43 -8.53 1.70
N MET A 51 -0.57 -9.41 1.18
CA MET A 51 -0.73 -10.85 1.37
C MET A 51 -0.54 -11.27 2.84
N HIS A 52 0.18 -10.48 3.63
CA HIS A 52 0.39 -10.76 5.04
C HIS A 52 -0.70 -10.18 5.95
N HIS A 53 -1.65 -9.44 5.39
CA HIS A 53 -2.71 -8.79 6.17
C HIS A 53 -4.09 -9.01 5.55
N PRO A 54 -4.51 -10.29 5.38
CA PRO A 54 -5.77 -10.59 4.69
C PRO A 54 -7.02 -10.15 5.45
N ASP A 55 -6.89 -9.86 6.73
CA ASP A 55 -8.01 -9.42 7.56
C ASP A 55 -8.24 -7.90 7.47
N THR A 56 -7.29 -7.16 6.93
CA THR A 56 -7.42 -5.70 6.80
C THR A 56 -7.33 -5.22 5.36
N LEU A 57 -6.67 -5.99 4.49
CA LEU A 57 -6.45 -5.62 3.09
C LEU A 57 -6.91 -6.74 2.18
N VAL A 58 -7.66 -6.40 1.15
CA VAL A 58 -8.18 -7.38 0.21
C VAL A 58 -7.85 -6.95 -1.21
N LYS A 59 -7.50 -7.93 -2.04
CA LYS A 59 -7.27 -7.72 -3.47
C LYS A 59 -8.51 -8.20 -4.22
N ALA A 60 -9.12 -7.31 -4.99
CA ALA A 60 -10.28 -7.62 -5.80
C ALA A 60 -10.16 -6.91 -7.13
N GLU A 61 -10.27 -7.66 -8.21
CA GLU A 61 -10.24 -7.13 -9.57
C GLU A 61 -9.00 -6.28 -9.83
N GLY A 62 -7.85 -6.71 -9.32
CA GLY A 62 -6.58 -6.04 -9.52
C GLY A 62 -6.37 -4.82 -8.62
N ARG A 63 -7.30 -4.52 -7.74
CA ARG A 63 -7.20 -3.38 -6.83
C ARG A 63 -7.09 -3.85 -5.40
N ILE A 64 -6.37 -3.07 -4.60
CA ILE A 64 -6.25 -3.29 -3.18
C ILE A 64 -7.25 -2.38 -2.47
N MET A 65 -8.02 -2.94 -1.56
CA MET A 65 -9.05 -2.21 -0.84
C MET A 65 -8.97 -2.52 0.64
N LEU A 66 -9.46 -1.59 1.45
CA LEU A 66 -9.60 -1.85 2.89
C LEU A 66 -10.76 -2.81 3.13
N MET A 67 -10.53 -3.76 4.01
CA MET A 67 -11.58 -4.66 4.49
C MET A 67 -12.22 -3.97 5.70
N ILE A 68 -13.38 -3.37 5.48
CA ILE A 68 -14.09 -2.65 6.53
C ILE A 68 -15.27 -3.46 7.02
#